data_2d2ffa8c7ee5da268fec69df712abf1f
#
_entry.id   2d2ffa8c7ee5da268fec69df712abf1f
#
_cell.length_a   1.000
_cell.length_b   1.000
_cell.length_c   1.000
_cell.angle_alpha   90.00
_cell.angle_beta   90.00
_cell.angle_gamma   90.00
#
_symmetry.space_group_name_H-M   'P 1'
#
loop_
_entity.id
_entity.type
_entity.pdbx_description
1 polymer ?
#
loop_
_entity_poly.entity_id
_entity_poly.type
_entity_poly.pdbx_seq_one_letter_code
_entity_poly.pdbx_strand_id
1 'polypeptide(L)'
;HTTYINSAPIPVGEAKNNAGEVVRYDLTLNADKEITSATVETVSMAGIEPDQGLRELPAVKSAQEKTVSFIQDNVLGHASADFQPVDEIKGIPSGRIEDTAVIDLIGTVQLENSGADVTAVALFKDTSDLKKGDLNYGNLFDIYKYPNVLYTVKVSGAEMKAYMEWAAA
;
A
#
# COMPACT_ATOMS: atom_id res chain seq x y z
N HIS A 1 18.34 -10.76 12.46
CA HIS A 1 18.34 -10.14 13.80
C HIS A 1 18.33 -11.18 14.89
N THR A 2 18.97 -10.88 16.01
CA THR A 2 18.93 -11.71 17.21
C THR A 2 18.44 -10.85 18.38
N THR A 3 17.38 -11.30 19.04
CA THR A 3 16.84 -10.69 20.26
C THR A 3 17.20 -11.55 21.45
N TYR A 4 17.38 -10.94 22.61
CA TYR A 4 17.69 -11.65 23.85
C TYR A 4 16.50 -11.54 24.79
N ILE A 5 16.02 -12.70 25.26
CA ILE A 5 15.02 -12.78 26.34
C ILE A 5 15.66 -13.59 27.49
N ASN A 6 15.68 -13.00 28.67
CA ASN A 6 16.34 -13.62 29.86
C ASN A 6 17.79 -14.04 29.54
N SER A 7 18.53 -13.22 28.79
CA SER A 7 19.93 -13.47 28.38
C SER A 7 20.13 -14.63 27.39
N ALA A 8 19.05 -15.25 26.89
CA ALA A 8 19.13 -16.27 25.84
C ALA A 8 18.95 -15.63 24.46
N PRO A 9 19.78 -15.98 23.46
CA PRO A 9 19.60 -15.46 22.10
C PRO A 9 18.38 -16.12 21.45
N ILE A 10 17.47 -15.27 20.95
CA ILE A 10 16.31 -15.73 20.18
C ILE A 10 16.48 -15.24 18.74
N PRO A 11 16.49 -16.13 17.74
CA PRO A 11 16.54 -15.71 16.34
C PRO A 11 15.24 -15.01 15.97
N VAL A 12 15.35 -13.82 15.38
CA VAL A 12 14.22 -13.05 14.87
C VAL A 12 14.41 -12.82 13.39
N GLY A 13 13.41 -13.16 12.60
CA GLY A 13 13.36 -12.90 11.16
C GLY A 13 12.10 -12.17 10.78
N GLU A 14 12.23 -11.18 9.88
CA GLU A 14 11.12 -10.43 9.31
C GLU A 14 11.23 -10.50 7.79
N ALA A 15 10.18 -11.00 7.14
CA ALA A 15 10.08 -11.05 5.69
C ALA A 15 9.60 -9.71 5.13
N LYS A 16 9.96 -9.40 3.89
CA LYS A 16 9.40 -8.25 3.16
C LYS A 16 7.91 -8.42 2.93
N ASN A 17 7.24 -7.30 2.80
CA ASN A 17 5.82 -7.26 2.44
C ASN A 17 5.54 -7.89 1.06
N ASN A 18 4.26 -8.13 0.77
CA ASN A 18 3.78 -8.67 -0.51
C ASN A 18 4.43 -10.02 -0.91
N ALA A 19 4.79 -10.84 0.07
CA ALA A 19 5.48 -12.12 -0.14
C ALA A 19 6.79 -12.01 -0.96
N GLY A 20 7.46 -10.84 -0.91
CA GLY A 20 8.74 -10.66 -1.59
C GLY A 20 9.87 -11.49 -0.98
N GLU A 21 9.72 -11.92 0.27
CA GLU A 21 10.62 -12.82 0.98
C GLU A 21 9.84 -13.76 1.88
N VAL A 22 10.41 -14.90 2.20
CA VAL A 22 9.99 -15.77 3.29
C VAL A 22 11.11 -15.90 4.32
N VAL A 23 10.77 -16.11 5.58
CA VAL A 23 11.76 -16.39 6.64
C VAL A 23 11.83 -17.88 6.85
N ARG A 24 13.05 -18.43 6.78
CA ARG A 24 13.34 -19.82 7.11
C ARG A 24 14.05 -19.91 8.46
N TYR A 25 13.52 -20.73 9.35
CA TYR A 25 14.14 -21.10 10.62
C TYR A 25 14.57 -22.56 10.54
N ASP A 26 15.86 -22.83 10.71
CA ASP A 26 16.39 -24.17 10.86
C ASP A 26 16.71 -24.40 12.35
N LEU A 27 15.97 -25.31 12.99
CA LEU A 27 16.06 -25.58 14.42
C LEU A 27 16.61 -26.99 14.66
N THR A 28 17.61 -27.12 15.54
CA THR A 28 18.07 -28.40 16.05
C THR A 28 17.53 -28.60 17.47
N LEU A 29 16.94 -29.76 17.69
CA LEU A 29 16.36 -30.15 18.98
C LEU A 29 17.16 -31.29 19.59
N ASN A 30 17.29 -31.31 20.93
CA ASN A 30 17.81 -32.47 21.67
C ASN A 30 16.70 -33.51 21.93
N ALA A 31 17.02 -34.59 22.64
CA ALA A 31 16.08 -35.65 22.97
C ALA A 31 14.90 -35.16 23.84
N ASP A 32 15.10 -34.10 24.63
CA ASP A 32 14.12 -33.50 25.51
C ASP A 32 13.29 -32.42 24.78
N LYS A 33 13.47 -32.27 23.43
CA LYS A 33 12.81 -31.28 22.57
C LYS A 33 13.18 -29.83 22.86
N GLU A 34 14.32 -29.60 23.48
CA GLU A 34 14.85 -28.25 23.68
C GLU A 34 15.67 -27.83 22.46
N ILE A 35 15.58 -26.57 22.08
CA ILE A 35 16.33 -26.00 20.94
C ILE A 35 17.79 -25.83 21.34
N THR A 36 18.67 -26.58 20.69
CA THR A 36 20.12 -26.52 20.88
C THR A 36 20.85 -25.65 19.87
N SER A 37 20.21 -25.41 18.70
CA SER A 37 20.69 -24.50 17.68
C SER A 37 19.53 -23.93 16.90
N ALA A 38 19.63 -22.66 16.51
CA ALA A 38 18.68 -21.99 15.66
C ALA A 38 19.39 -21.07 14.69
N THR A 39 19.10 -21.21 13.42
CA THR A 39 19.52 -20.25 12.38
C THR A 39 18.28 -19.64 11.73
N VAL A 40 18.41 -18.40 11.28
CA VAL A 40 17.34 -17.67 10.59
C VAL A 40 17.93 -17.01 9.34
N GLU A 41 17.26 -17.19 8.24
CA GLU A 41 17.59 -16.50 6.99
C GLU A 41 16.33 -15.99 6.30
N THR A 42 16.48 -14.94 5.51
CA THR A 42 15.44 -14.48 4.58
C THR A 42 15.75 -15.05 3.19
N VAL A 43 14.75 -15.68 2.58
CA VAL A 43 14.84 -16.24 1.24
C VAL A 43 14.01 -15.37 0.31
N SER A 44 14.68 -14.80 -0.71
CA SER A 44 14.01 -13.99 -1.72
C SER A 44 13.09 -14.86 -2.58
N MET A 45 11.87 -14.37 -2.82
CA MET A 45 10.91 -14.99 -3.73
C MET A 45 11.03 -14.46 -5.16
N ALA A 46 11.95 -13.51 -5.42
CA ALA A 46 12.19 -13.00 -6.76
C ALA A 46 12.69 -14.11 -7.69
N GLY A 47 12.01 -14.28 -8.82
CA GLY A 47 12.34 -15.32 -9.81
C GLY A 47 11.93 -16.74 -9.44
N ILE A 48 11.21 -16.92 -8.32
CA ILE A 48 10.60 -18.20 -7.97
C ILE A 48 9.29 -18.34 -8.76
N GLU A 49 9.20 -19.33 -9.61
CA GLU A 49 7.97 -19.62 -10.33
C GLU A 49 6.92 -20.23 -9.38
N PRO A 50 5.66 -19.81 -9.49
CA PRO A 50 4.58 -20.38 -8.69
C PRO A 50 4.40 -21.88 -8.98
N ASP A 51 4.14 -22.66 -7.93
CA ASP A 51 3.78 -24.07 -8.08
C ASP A 51 2.46 -24.19 -8.86
N GLN A 52 2.53 -24.78 -10.04
CA GLN A 52 1.37 -24.90 -10.93
C GLN A 52 0.31 -25.85 -10.35
N GLY A 53 0.70 -26.89 -9.62
CA GLY A 53 -0.24 -27.78 -8.96
C GLY A 53 -1.09 -27.07 -7.91
N LEU A 54 -0.47 -26.16 -7.13
CA LEU A 54 -1.19 -25.35 -6.14
C LEU A 54 -2.11 -24.32 -6.82
N ARG A 55 -1.64 -23.68 -7.91
CA ARG A 55 -2.47 -22.71 -8.65
C ARG A 55 -3.73 -23.31 -9.26
N GLU A 56 -3.63 -24.54 -9.77
CA GLU A 56 -4.73 -25.25 -10.40
C GLU A 56 -5.68 -25.94 -9.41
N LEU A 57 -5.41 -25.88 -8.09
CA LEU A 57 -6.36 -26.35 -7.10
C LEU A 57 -7.69 -25.60 -7.26
N PRO A 58 -8.85 -26.31 -7.37
CA PRO A 58 -10.14 -25.67 -7.64
C PRO A 58 -10.49 -24.55 -6.68
N ALA A 59 -10.15 -24.70 -5.39
CA ALA A 59 -10.39 -23.67 -4.37
C ALA A 59 -9.54 -22.41 -4.60
N VAL A 60 -8.26 -22.57 -4.95
CA VAL A 60 -7.36 -21.43 -5.23
C VAL A 60 -7.78 -20.70 -6.49
N LYS A 61 -8.02 -21.44 -7.55
CA LYS A 61 -8.48 -20.90 -8.84
C LYS A 61 -9.81 -20.15 -8.71
N SER A 62 -10.79 -20.75 -8.06
CA SER A 62 -12.09 -20.10 -7.83
C SER A 62 -11.98 -18.84 -6.97
N ALA A 63 -11.13 -18.85 -5.93
CA ALA A 63 -10.91 -17.68 -5.10
C ALA A 63 -10.23 -16.54 -5.89
N GLN A 64 -9.24 -16.87 -6.71
CA GLN A 64 -8.56 -15.90 -7.57
C GLN A 64 -9.52 -15.30 -8.60
N GLU A 65 -10.26 -16.14 -9.33
CA GLU A 65 -11.23 -15.69 -10.33
C GLU A 65 -12.28 -14.75 -9.74
N LYS A 66 -12.87 -15.13 -8.59
CA LYS A 66 -13.85 -14.28 -7.89
C LYS A 66 -13.26 -12.94 -7.44
N THR A 67 -12.03 -12.95 -6.96
CA THR A 67 -11.35 -11.71 -6.53
C THR A 67 -11.07 -10.80 -7.73
N VAL A 68 -10.54 -11.36 -8.82
CA VAL A 68 -10.24 -10.59 -10.04
C VAL A 68 -11.54 -10.02 -10.63
N SER A 69 -12.58 -10.84 -10.75
CA SER A 69 -13.90 -10.40 -11.26
C SER A 69 -14.51 -9.31 -10.35
N PHE A 70 -14.45 -9.47 -9.03
CA PHE A 70 -14.93 -8.43 -8.11
C PHE A 70 -14.20 -7.10 -8.32
N ILE A 71 -12.89 -7.13 -8.50
CA ILE A 71 -12.08 -5.92 -8.66
C ILE A 71 -12.32 -5.27 -10.04
N GLN A 72 -12.41 -6.05 -11.11
CA GLN A 72 -12.42 -5.53 -12.48
C GLN A 72 -13.83 -5.29 -13.05
N ASP A 73 -14.80 -6.13 -12.72
CA ASP A 73 -16.12 -6.10 -13.36
C ASP A 73 -17.10 -5.14 -12.67
N ASN A 74 -16.80 -4.68 -11.46
CA ASN A 74 -17.64 -3.70 -10.77
C ASN A 74 -17.27 -2.28 -11.18
N VAL A 75 -18.03 -1.69 -12.08
CA VAL A 75 -17.92 -0.29 -12.46
C VAL A 75 -18.47 0.60 -11.33
N LEU A 76 -17.62 1.44 -10.76
CA LEU A 76 -17.93 2.35 -9.67
C LEU A 76 -18.26 3.76 -10.16
N GLY A 77 -17.77 4.12 -11.34
CA GLY A 77 -17.93 5.44 -11.92
C GLY A 77 -17.31 5.53 -13.31
N HIS A 78 -17.32 6.72 -13.87
CA HIS A 78 -16.76 6.98 -15.19
C HIS A 78 -15.97 8.28 -15.17
N ALA A 79 -14.73 8.25 -15.61
CA ALA A 79 -13.90 9.43 -15.82
C ALA A 79 -14.04 9.96 -17.25
N SER A 80 -14.39 11.23 -17.40
CA SER A 80 -14.53 11.88 -18.71
C SER A 80 -13.18 12.23 -19.35
N ALA A 81 -12.12 12.34 -18.55
CA ALA A 81 -10.74 12.64 -18.97
C ALA A 81 -9.75 11.94 -18.01
N ASP A 82 -8.47 11.92 -18.37
CA ASP A 82 -7.39 11.53 -17.47
C ASP A 82 -7.27 12.55 -16.32
N PHE A 83 -6.96 12.07 -15.11
CA PHE A 83 -6.84 12.91 -13.92
C PHE A 83 -5.44 13.48 -13.72
N GLN A 84 -4.44 12.89 -14.36
CA GLN A 84 -3.10 13.48 -14.44
C GLN A 84 -2.84 13.99 -15.86
N PRO A 85 -2.27 15.19 -15.99
CA PRO A 85 -1.78 15.69 -17.28
C PRO A 85 -0.55 14.87 -17.72
N VAL A 86 -0.15 15.07 -18.97
CA VAL A 86 1.12 14.53 -19.48
C VAL A 86 2.28 15.26 -18.80
N ASP A 87 3.29 14.51 -18.37
CA ASP A 87 4.47 15.07 -17.72
C ASP A 87 5.14 16.13 -18.63
N GLU A 88 5.25 17.35 -18.14
CA GLU A 88 5.92 18.43 -18.85
C GLU A 88 7.44 18.28 -18.87
N ILE A 89 7.98 17.67 -17.79
CA ILE A 89 9.41 17.42 -17.62
C ILE A 89 9.66 15.93 -17.65
N LYS A 90 10.42 15.47 -18.62
CA LYS A 90 10.77 14.05 -18.74
C LYS A 90 11.38 13.49 -17.46
N GLY A 91 10.74 12.49 -16.91
CA GLY A 91 11.19 11.79 -15.70
C GLY A 91 10.76 12.44 -14.39
N ILE A 92 9.98 13.52 -14.42
CA ILE A 92 9.35 14.13 -13.25
C ILE A 92 7.83 14.06 -13.44
N PRO A 93 7.12 13.21 -12.67
CA PRO A 93 5.67 13.16 -12.74
C PRO A 93 5.01 14.50 -12.40
N SER A 94 3.97 14.87 -13.14
CA SER A 94 3.21 16.11 -12.92
C SER A 94 2.71 16.25 -11.48
N GLY A 95 2.34 15.16 -10.84
CA GLY A 95 1.92 15.15 -9.42
C GLY A 95 3.00 15.60 -8.42
N ARG A 96 4.25 15.82 -8.85
CA ARG A 96 5.32 16.39 -8.00
C ARG A 96 5.44 17.90 -8.11
N ILE A 97 4.96 18.49 -9.17
CA ILE A 97 5.27 19.88 -9.51
C ILE A 97 4.02 20.75 -9.69
N GLU A 98 2.87 20.13 -9.82
CA GLU A 98 1.62 20.84 -10.03
C GLU A 98 0.44 20.19 -9.31
N ASP A 99 -0.60 20.97 -9.15
CA ASP A 99 -1.89 20.49 -8.68
C ASP A 99 -2.55 19.64 -9.77
N THR A 100 -3.06 18.46 -9.36
CA THR A 100 -3.66 17.51 -10.29
C THR A 100 -5.10 17.16 -9.88
N ALA A 101 -5.93 16.81 -10.85
CA ALA A 101 -7.32 16.42 -10.58
C ALA A 101 -7.44 15.20 -9.63
N VAL A 102 -6.40 14.38 -9.49
CA VAL A 102 -6.35 13.31 -8.49
C VAL A 102 -6.31 13.89 -7.08
N ILE A 103 -5.50 14.92 -6.84
CA ILE A 103 -5.42 15.63 -5.55
C ILE A 103 -6.75 16.29 -5.24
N ASP A 104 -7.35 16.98 -6.19
CA ASP A 104 -8.66 17.62 -6.08
C ASP A 104 -9.75 16.60 -5.73
N LEU A 105 -9.76 15.45 -6.40
CA LEU A 105 -10.72 14.38 -6.11
C LEU A 105 -10.60 13.90 -4.66
N ILE A 106 -9.38 13.60 -4.21
CA ILE A 106 -9.15 13.12 -2.83
C ILE A 106 -9.58 14.21 -1.83
N GLY A 107 -9.17 15.46 -2.07
CA GLY A 107 -9.53 16.61 -1.23
C GLY A 107 -11.03 16.82 -1.16
N THR A 108 -11.72 16.78 -2.30
CA THR A 108 -13.19 16.91 -2.37
C THR A 108 -13.88 15.80 -1.57
N VAL A 109 -13.48 14.54 -1.76
CA VAL A 109 -14.05 13.40 -1.01
C VAL A 109 -13.83 13.56 0.49
N GLN A 110 -12.65 14.02 0.92
CA GLN A 110 -12.37 14.26 2.34
C GLN A 110 -13.24 15.38 2.91
N LEU A 111 -13.38 16.51 2.22
CA LEU A 111 -14.21 17.63 2.65
C LEU A 111 -15.69 17.25 2.74
N GLU A 112 -16.23 16.59 1.72
CA GLU A 112 -17.63 16.16 1.70
C GLU A 112 -17.97 15.17 2.83
N ASN A 113 -17.04 14.27 3.17
CA ASN A 113 -17.27 13.27 4.21
C ASN A 113 -16.93 13.74 5.62
N SER A 114 -16.13 14.80 5.79
CA SER A 114 -15.75 15.33 7.09
C SER A 114 -16.56 16.56 7.52
N GLY A 115 -17.04 17.34 6.55
CA GLY A 115 -17.63 18.65 6.79
C GLY A 115 -16.61 19.67 7.31
N ALA A 116 -15.31 19.43 7.12
CA ALA A 116 -14.25 20.35 7.50
C ALA A 116 -14.16 21.54 6.54
N ASP A 117 -13.60 22.67 7.01
CA ASP A 117 -13.39 23.86 6.18
C ASP A 117 -12.20 23.73 5.22
N VAL A 118 -11.21 22.91 5.60
CA VAL A 118 -9.98 22.65 4.82
C VAL A 118 -9.57 21.20 4.96
N THR A 119 -8.80 20.71 3.97
CA THR A 119 -8.22 19.38 4.00
C THR A 119 -6.75 19.43 3.60
N ALA A 120 -5.98 18.45 4.05
CA ALA A 120 -4.62 18.22 3.63
C ALA A 120 -4.55 16.85 2.93
N VAL A 121 -4.06 16.83 1.72
CA VAL A 121 -3.98 15.64 0.87
C VAL A 121 -2.54 15.35 0.51
N ALA A 122 -2.19 14.06 0.43
CA ALA A 122 -0.93 13.62 -0.14
C ALA A 122 -1.21 12.49 -1.14
N LEU A 123 -0.52 12.51 -2.27
CA LEU A 123 -0.53 11.37 -3.19
C LEU A 123 0.25 10.21 -2.61
N PHE A 124 -0.32 9.03 -2.71
CA PHE A 124 0.34 7.80 -2.29
C PHE A 124 1.53 7.46 -3.20
N LYS A 125 1.36 7.71 -4.49
CA LYS A 125 2.40 7.69 -5.52
C LYS A 125 2.26 8.96 -6.34
N ASP A 126 3.36 9.57 -6.70
CA ASP A 126 3.42 10.74 -7.59
C ASP A 126 2.90 10.46 -9.01
N THR A 127 2.80 9.17 -9.37
CA THR A 127 2.24 8.67 -10.65
C THR A 127 0.80 8.17 -10.51
N SER A 128 0.13 8.37 -9.37
CA SER A 128 -1.28 7.97 -9.20
C SER A 128 -2.16 8.72 -10.17
N ASP A 129 -2.98 7.98 -10.91
CA ASP A 129 -3.84 8.55 -11.94
C ASP A 129 -5.14 7.72 -12.07
N LEU A 130 -6.20 8.38 -12.53
CA LEU A 130 -7.41 7.74 -13.03
C LEU A 130 -7.51 8.05 -14.53
N LYS A 131 -7.46 7.01 -15.32
CA LYS A 131 -7.59 7.17 -16.78
C LYS A 131 -9.04 7.36 -17.18
N LYS A 132 -9.24 8.11 -18.27
CA LYS A 132 -10.53 8.24 -18.93
C LYS A 132 -11.16 6.87 -19.20
N GLY A 133 -12.41 6.71 -18.84
CA GLY A 133 -13.19 5.48 -19.04
C GLY A 133 -13.85 5.01 -17.76
N ASP A 134 -14.25 3.76 -17.74
CA ASP A 134 -14.87 3.14 -16.57
C ASP A 134 -13.85 2.93 -15.46
N LEU A 135 -14.25 3.26 -14.24
CA LEU A 135 -13.46 3.10 -13.03
C LEU A 135 -13.97 1.94 -12.21
N ASN A 136 -13.07 1.10 -11.76
CA ASN A 136 -13.34 -0.05 -10.91
C ASN A 136 -12.53 0.00 -9.61
N TYR A 137 -12.65 -1.01 -8.74
CA TYR A 137 -11.89 -1.07 -7.49
C TYR A 137 -10.38 -1.07 -7.71
N GLY A 138 -9.87 -1.66 -8.80
CA GLY A 138 -8.44 -1.65 -9.11
C GLY A 138 -7.91 -0.24 -9.29
N ASN A 139 -8.67 0.64 -9.96
CA ASN A 139 -8.29 2.04 -10.14
C ASN A 139 -8.24 2.79 -8.79
N LEU A 140 -9.19 2.52 -7.88
CA LEU A 140 -9.18 3.14 -6.55
C LEU A 140 -7.99 2.68 -5.70
N PHE A 141 -7.60 1.41 -5.78
CA PHE A 141 -6.42 0.90 -5.09
C PHE A 141 -5.11 1.53 -5.56
N ASP A 142 -5.04 2.01 -6.80
CA ASP A 142 -3.88 2.75 -7.31
C ASP A 142 -3.78 4.15 -6.71
N ILE A 143 -4.91 4.73 -6.30
CA ILE A 143 -4.95 6.03 -5.59
C ILE A 143 -4.72 5.82 -4.10
N TYR A 144 -5.51 4.95 -3.47
CA TYR A 144 -5.49 4.75 -2.03
C TYR A 144 -5.89 3.33 -1.64
N LYS A 145 -4.96 2.55 -1.12
CA LYS A 145 -5.15 1.12 -0.82
C LYS A 145 -5.24 0.76 0.65
N TYR A 146 -5.11 1.73 1.57
CA TYR A 146 -5.07 1.44 3.00
C TYR A 146 -6.41 1.74 3.68
N PRO A 147 -6.85 0.88 4.61
CA PRO A 147 -8.07 1.07 5.38
C PRO A 147 -7.83 2.08 6.51
N ASN A 148 -7.54 3.32 6.16
CA ASN A 148 -7.38 4.40 7.13
C ASN A 148 -8.74 5.05 7.45
N VAL A 149 -8.76 5.79 8.54
CA VAL A 149 -9.91 6.61 8.95
C VAL A 149 -9.61 8.08 8.73
N LEU A 150 -10.66 8.84 8.42
CA LEU A 150 -10.57 10.28 8.27
C LEU A 150 -10.72 10.93 9.66
N TYR A 151 -9.75 11.77 10.01
CA TYR A 151 -9.80 12.57 11.25
C TYR A 151 -10.07 14.03 10.95
N THR A 152 -10.93 14.63 11.75
CA THR A 152 -11.17 16.08 11.77
C THR A 152 -10.59 16.65 13.05
N VAL A 153 -9.78 17.68 12.93
CA VAL A 153 -9.14 18.36 14.05
C VAL A 153 -9.49 19.85 14.01
N LYS A 154 -9.67 20.45 15.18
CA LYS A 154 -9.89 21.90 15.28
C LYS A 154 -8.55 22.58 15.50
N VAL A 155 -8.22 23.49 14.60
CA VAL A 155 -6.95 24.25 14.63
C VAL A 155 -7.22 25.75 14.56
N SER A 156 -6.34 26.55 15.11
CA SER A 156 -6.33 28.00 14.94
C SER A 156 -5.65 28.40 13.62
N GLY A 157 -5.89 29.60 13.13
CA GLY A 157 -5.21 30.12 11.95
C GLY A 157 -3.68 30.19 12.11
N ALA A 158 -3.17 30.39 13.34
CA ALA A 158 -1.72 30.36 13.61
C ALA A 158 -1.13 28.95 13.47
N GLU A 159 -1.81 27.93 13.96
CA GLU A 159 -1.40 26.54 13.82
C GLU A 159 -1.46 26.09 12.36
N MET A 160 -2.52 26.48 11.64
CA MET A 160 -2.63 26.21 10.21
C MET A 160 -1.48 26.85 9.43
N LYS A 161 -1.16 28.10 9.71
CA LYS A 161 -0.01 28.79 9.08
C LYS A 161 1.29 28.05 9.36
N ALA A 162 1.55 27.66 10.61
CA ALA A 162 2.75 26.92 10.99
C ALA A 162 2.82 25.56 10.27
N TYR A 163 1.70 24.86 10.12
CA TYR A 163 1.65 23.62 9.37
C TYR A 163 2.00 23.82 7.88
N MET A 164 1.43 24.86 7.25
CA MET A 164 1.73 25.17 5.85
C MET A 164 3.21 25.55 5.63
N GLU A 165 3.78 26.33 6.55
CA GLU A 165 5.19 26.70 6.52
C GLU A 165 6.11 25.47 6.67
N TRP A 166 5.74 24.55 7.57
CA TRP A 166 6.46 23.30 7.75
C TRP A 166 6.36 22.39 6.53
N ALA A 167 5.19 22.30 5.90
CA ALA A 167 4.98 21.46 4.72
C ALA A 167 5.68 21.97 3.46
N ALA A 168 5.99 23.28 3.41
CA ALA A 168 6.68 23.95 2.29
C ALA A 168 8.21 23.96 2.43
N ALA A 169 8.77 23.56 3.58
CA ALA A 169 10.20 23.57 3.86
C ALA A 169 10.90 22.29 3.40
#